data_6e8c3b95c93e05f7838f88cdf42dc6d4
#
_entry.id   6e8c3b95c93e05f7838f88cdf42dc6d4
#
_cell.length_a   1.000
_cell.length_b   1.000
_cell.length_c   1.000
_cell.angle_alpha   90.00
_cell.angle_beta   90.00
_cell.angle_gamma   90.00
#
_symmetry.space_group_name_H-M   'P 1'
#
loop_
_entity.id
_entity.type
_entity.pdbx_description
1 polymer ?
#
loop_
_entity_poly.entity_id
_entity_poly.type
_entity_poly.pdbx_seq_one_letter_code
_entity_poly.pdbx_strand_id
1 'polypeptide(L)'
;MPTLQKSDSPQREKEIIGYAYFFVLMIKVVPFIYEDLDDLYANTYLVCDKNSNCVVIDPAKNYQGLVNYINKNSLCLKAILLTHGHADHIRGVDVLYNAFHASVYIGFDDADKLNDSYANCSEMLGERVLVKAPFETLSDGEILSLLEEEIKVITVPFHTSGSICFYLKESSVLFTGDFILPHGIGRSDLPSAKPHMFHSSMSKILALPNDTKIYGGHGKSSTLELERRVNPFVK
;
A
#
# COMPACT_ATOMS: atom_id res chain seq x y z
N MET A 1 -33.14 69.46 -36.91
CA MET A 1 -31.95 68.70 -36.50
C MET A 1 -32.43 67.61 -35.55
N PRO A 2 -32.43 66.37 -35.94
CA PRO A 2 -32.79 65.28 -35.04
C PRO A 2 -31.55 64.63 -34.42
N THR A 3 -31.53 64.52 -33.13
CA THR A 3 -30.53 63.88 -32.30
C THR A 3 -30.64 62.35 -32.40
N LEU A 4 -29.47 61.75 -32.75
CA LEU A 4 -29.31 60.28 -32.77
C LEU A 4 -29.22 59.71 -31.36
N GLN A 5 -30.16 58.84 -31.04
CA GLN A 5 -30.10 57.97 -29.84
C GLN A 5 -29.11 56.84 -30.13
N LYS A 6 -28.07 56.71 -29.30
CA LYS A 6 -27.25 55.52 -29.20
C LYS A 6 -27.97 54.41 -28.42
N SER A 7 -28.17 53.29 -29.04
CA SER A 7 -28.60 52.07 -28.39
C SER A 7 -27.39 51.38 -27.73
N ASP A 8 -27.34 51.40 -26.39
CA ASP A 8 -26.43 50.58 -25.63
C ASP A 8 -27.03 49.18 -25.50
N SER A 9 -26.41 48.20 -26.15
CA SER A 9 -26.66 46.78 -25.90
C SER A 9 -25.72 46.30 -24.79
N PRO A 10 -26.20 45.69 -23.72
CA PRO A 10 -25.32 45.12 -22.71
C PRO A 10 -24.70 43.82 -23.25
N GLN A 11 -23.39 43.87 -23.42
CA GLN A 11 -22.58 42.67 -23.63
C GLN A 11 -22.71 41.82 -22.35
N ARG A 12 -23.31 40.64 -22.50
CA ARG A 12 -23.26 39.60 -21.48
C ARG A 12 -21.82 39.09 -21.44
N GLU A 13 -21.09 39.50 -20.43
CA GLU A 13 -19.89 38.83 -19.99
C GLU A 13 -20.30 37.43 -19.54
N LYS A 14 -19.89 36.41 -20.30
CA LYS A 14 -19.95 35.04 -19.88
C LYS A 14 -18.87 34.86 -18.83
N GLU A 15 -19.25 34.90 -17.56
CA GLU A 15 -18.43 34.39 -16.47
C GLU A 15 -18.14 32.92 -16.77
N ILE A 16 -16.92 32.63 -17.19
CA ILE A 16 -16.38 31.28 -17.20
C ILE A 16 -16.06 30.99 -15.72
N ILE A 17 -17.04 30.44 -15.01
CA ILE A 17 -16.80 29.82 -13.70
C ILE A 17 -15.94 28.61 -13.98
N GLY A 18 -14.62 28.78 -13.88
CA GLY A 18 -13.67 27.70 -13.85
C GLY A 18 -13.95 26.86 -12.60
N TYR A 19 -14.63 25.73 -12.76
CA TYR A 19 -14.65 24.72 -11.73
C TYR A 19 -13.22 24.20 -11.55
N ALA A 20 -12.49 24.80 -10.61
CA ALA A 20 -11.32 24.16 -10.04
C ALA A 20 -11.84 22.92 -9.32
N TYR A 21 -11.76 21.78 -9.97
CA TYR A 21 -11.87 20.49 -9.29
C TYR A 21 -10.70 20.45 -8.30
N PHE A 22 -10.97 20.83 -7.04
CA PHE A 22 -10.12 20.43 -5.94
C PHE A 22 -10.24 18.90 -5.88
N PHE A 23 -9.26 18.21 -6.42
CA PHE A 23 -9.02 16.81 -6.07
C PHE A 23 -8.69 16.79 -4.58
N VAL A 24 -9.71 16.67 -3.76
CA VAL A 24 -9.52 16.26 -2.37
C VAL A 24 -9.01 14.84 -2.46
N LEU A 25 -7.74 14.63 -2.13
CA LEU A 25 -7.16 13.30 -2.06
C LEU A 25 -8.07 12.45 -1.16
N MET A 26 -8.64 11.38 -1.73
CA MET A 26 -9.58 10.52 -1.00
C MET A 26 -8.87 9.83 0.16
N ILE A 27 -7.56 9.61 0.03
CA ILE A 27 -6.73 8.98 1.05
C ILE A 27 -5.46 9.80 1.35
N LYS A 28 -4.95 9.64 2.55
CA LYS A 28 -3.64 10.12 3.00
C LYS A 28 -2.78 8.92 3.37
N VAL A 29 -1.62 8.79 2.75
CA VAL A 29 -0.61 7.79 3.12
C VAL A 29 0.42 8.43 4.04
N VAL A 30 0.61 7.86 5.23
CA VAL A 30 1.64 8.24 6.19
C VAL A 30 2.66 7.12 6.27
N PRO A 31 3.85 7.29 5.67
CA PRO A 31 4.90 6.27 5.72
C PRO A 31 5.65 6.34 7.07
N PHE A 32 5.94 5.18 7.63
CA PHE A 32 6.90 4.96 8.71
C PHE A 32 8.09 4.21 8.09
N ILE A 33 9.14 4.95 7.78
CA ILE A 33 10.36 4.44 7.14
C ILE A 33 11.41 4.26 8.21
N TYR A 34 11.98 3.06 8.28
CA TYR A 34 13.03 2.73 9.23
C TYR A 34 14.37 2.74 8.48
N GLU A 35 15.22 3.73 8.78
CA GLU A 35 16.50 3.96 8.09
C GLU A 35 17.71 3.38 8.87
N ASP A 36 17.48 2.64 9.94
CA ASP A 36 18.57 2.03 10.72
C ASP A 36 19.24 0.93 9.89
N LEU A 37 20.53 1.10 9.61
CA LEU A 37 21.33 0.20 8.76
C LEU A 37 21.47 -1.22 9.33
N ASP A 38 21.26 -1.38 10.63
CA ASP A 38 21.40 -2.67 11.33
C ASP A 38 20.05 -3.40 11.48
N ASP A 39 18.92 -2.74 11.17
CA ASP A 39 17.59 -3.29 11.34
C ASP A 39 16.93 -3.55 9.98
N LEU A 40 16.71 -4.81 9.66
CA LEU A 40 15.95 -5.24 8.49
C LEU A 40 14.43 -5.05 8.74
N TYR A 41 13.97 -3.81 8.80
CA TYR A 41 12.56 -3.49 8.87
C TYR A 41 12.02 -3.02 7.53
N ALA A 42 10.90 -3.56 7.13
CA ALA A 42 10.16 -3.03 5.99
C ALA A 42 9.51 -1.68 6.34
N ASN A 43 9.13 -0.93 5.33
CA ASN A 43 8.30 0.26 5.50
C ASN A 43 6.89 -0.14 5.98
N THR A 44 6.39 0.58 6.97
CA THR A 44 4.99 0.48 7.39
C THR A 44 4.22 1.67 6.82
N TYR A 45 3.02 1.43 6.29
CA TYR A 45 2.18 2.50 5.78
C TYR A 45 0.85 2.57 6.53
N LEU A 46 0.53 3.74 7.08
CA LEU A 46 -0.80 4.06 7.60
C LEU A 46 -1.56 4.81 6.52
N VAL A 47 -2.65 4.23 6.05
CA VAL A 47 -3.50 4.76 4.98
C VAL A 47 -4.82 5.20 5.59
N CYS A 48 -5.12 6.49 5.51
CA CYS A 48 -6.29 7.10 6.15
C CYS A 48 -7.22 7.73 5.11
N ASP A 49 -8.53 7.57 5.31
CA ASP A 49 -9.56 8.33 4.59
C ASP A 49 -9.94 9.62 5.34
N LYS A 50 -10.79 10.45 4.73
CA LYS A 50 -11.27 11.70 5.33
C LYS A 50 -12.21 11.50 6.52
N ASN A 51 -12.78 10.28 6.70
CA ASN A 51 -13.66 9.94 7.82
C ASN A 51 -12.87 9.39 9.02
N SER A 52 -11.54 9.53 9.02
CA SER A 52 -10.64 9.01 10.05
C SER A 52 -10.61 7.48 10.14
N ASN A 53 -11.16 6.75 9.16
CA ASN A 53 -10.86 5.32 9.05
C ASN A 53 -9.44 5.16 8.52
N CYS A 54 -8.76 4.12 8.98
CA CYS A 54 -7.44 3.81 8.49
C CYS A 54 -7.20 2.31 8.40
N VAL A 55 -6.23 1.94 7.56
CA VAL A 55 -5.62 0.60 7.54
C VAL A 55 -4.11 0.75 7.73
N VAL A 56 -3.48 -0.27 8.29
CA VAL A 56 -2.01 -0.36 8.37
C VAL A 56 -1.55 -1.44 7.41
N ILE A 57 -0.58 -1.11 6.56
CA ILE A 57 0.07 -2.05 5.66
C ILE A 57 1.45 -2.36 6.19
N ASP A 58 1.77 -3.65 6.32
CA ASP A 58 3.04 -4.21 6.76
C ASP A 58 3.56 -3.56 8.06
N PRO A 59 2.98 -3.86 9.23
CA PRO A 59 3.48 -3.36 10.50
C PRO A 59 4.82 -4.03 10.84
N ALA A 60 5.90 -3.51 10.27
CA ALA A 60 7.24 -4.08 10.27
C ALA A 60 7.86 -4.17 11.66
N LYS A 61 7.51 -3.26 12.54
CA LYS A 61 8.11 -3.13 13.86
C LYS A 61 7.08 -3.30 14.98
N ASN A 62 7.45 -4.02 16.02
CA ASN A 62 6.70 -4.05 17.28
C ASN A 62 6.85 -2.68 17.97
N TYR A 63 6.04 -1.70 17.55
CA TYR A 63 6.24 -0.31 17.85
C TYR A 63 5.02 0.37 18.45
N GLN A 64 5.06 0.62 19.76
CA GLN A 64 4.01 1.35 20.48
C GLN A 64 3.77 2.76 19.91
N GLY A 65 4.73 3.34 19.22
CA GLY A 65 4.60 4.66 18.60
C GLY A 65 3.53 4.73 17.53
N LEU A 66 3.29 3.65 16.77
CA LEU A 66 2.20 3.59 15.78
C LEU A 66 0.84 3.55 16.48
N VAL A 67 0.70 2.75 17.56
CA VAL A 67 -0.50 2.74 18.42
C VAL A 67 -0.79 4.14 18.97
N ASN A 68 0.24 4.80 19.50
CA ASN A 68 0.11 6.15 20.04
C ASN A 68 -0.26 7.17 18.96
N TYR A 69 0.28 7.03 17.74
CA TYR A 69 -0.06 7.90 16.62
C TYR A 69 -1.53 7.76 16.22
N ILE A 70 -2.03 6.53 16.09
CA ILE A 70 -3.42 6.23 15.76
C ILE A 70 -4.36 6.84 16.81
N ASN A 71 -4.08 6.59 18.10
CA ASN A 71 -4.88 7.13 19.22
C ASN A 71 -4.85 8.66 19.27
N LYS A 72 -3.67 9.28 19.18
CA LYS A 72 -3.50 10.74 19.23
C LYS A 72 -4.27 11.46 18.12
N ASN A 73 -4.39 10.84 16.95
CA ASN A 73 -5.11 11.40 15.81
C ASN A 73 -6.58 10.95 15.74
N SER A 74 -7.07 10.23 16.75
CA SER A 74 -8.45 9.71 16.81
C SER A 74 -8.83 8.91 15.55
N LEU A 75 -7.90 8.10 15.02
CA LEU A 75 -8.11 7.27 13.86
C LEU A 75 -8.78 5.94 14.25
N CYS A 76 -9.64 5.42 13.38
CA CYS A 76 -10.30 4.13 13.52
C CYS A 76 -9.57 3.08 12.66
N LEU A 77 -8.74 2.25 13.27
CA LEU A 77 -8.05 1.18 12.57
C LEU A 77 -9.05 0.08 12.17
N LYS A 78 -9.28 -0.09 10.87
CA LYS A 78 -10.20 -1.07 10.29
C LYS A 78 -9.54 -2.41 10.07
N ALA A 79 -8.30 -2.40 9.58
CA ALA A 79 -7.58 -3.62 9.27
C ALA A 79 -6.06 -3.43 9.29
N ILE A 80 -5.37 -4.55 9.41
CA ILE A 80 -3.95 -4.76 9.20
C ILE A 80 -3.81 -5.60 7.93
N LEU A 81 -3.15 -5.07 6.92
CA LEU A 81 -3.01 -5.67 5.60
C LEU A 81 -1.56 -6.08 5.39
N LEU A 82 -1.31 -7.35 5.12
CA LEU A 82 0.04 -7.89 4.93
C LEU A 82 0.27 -8.20 3.45
N THR A 83 1.30 -7.57 2.86
CA THR A 83 1.68 -7.84 1.46
C THR A 83 2.26 -9.23 1.30
N HIS A 84 2.96 -9.73 2.33
CA HIS A 84 3.47 -11.08 2.42
C HIS A 84 3.88 -11.41 3.87
N GLY A 85 4.30 -12.64 4.12
CA GLY A 85 4.51 -13.17 5.46
C GLY A 85 5.93 -13.12 5.99
N HIS A 86 6.89 -12.38 5.41
CA HIS A 86 8.24 -12.31 5.99
C HIS A 86 8.27 -11.52 7.30
N ALA A 87 9.19 -11.90 8.18
CA ALA A 87 9.26 -11.42 9.55
C ALA A 87 9.36 -9.89 9.66
N ASP A 88 10.11 -9.27 8.78
CA ASP A 88 10.32 -7.82 8.74
C ASP A 88 9.10 -7.00 8.34
N HIS A 89 8.03 -7.68 7.85
CA HIS A 89 6.73 -7.06 7.52
C HIS A 89 5.66 -7.31 8.61
N ILE A 90 5.84 -8.31 9.49
CA ILE A 90 4.76 -8.79 10.36
C ILE A 90 4.98 -8.60 11.87
N ARG A 91 6.17 -8.12 12.31
CA ARG A 91 6.52 -8.04 13.75
C ARG A 91 5.55 -7.21 14.59
N GLY A 92 4.89 -6.21 13.99
CA GLY A 92 3.96 -5.32 14.68
C GLY A 92 2.50 -5.77 14.70
N VAL A 93 2.16 -6.91 14.08
CA VAL A 93 0.76 -7.37 13.93
C VAL A 93 0.09 -7.53 15.28
N ASP A 94 0.69 -8.31 16.19
CA ASP A 94 0.08 -8.61 17.49
C ASP A 94 -0.10 -7.37 18.38
N VAL A 95 0.81 -6.39 18.29
CA VAL A 95 0.69 -5.12 19.04
C VAL A 95 -0.51 -4.31 18.57
N LEU A 96 -0.70 -4.20 17.27
CA LEU A 96 -1.85 -3.49 16.70
C LEU A 96 -3.16 -4.25 16.95
N TYR A 97 -3.15 -5.57 16.77
CA TYR A 97 -4.32 -6.39 17.05
C TYR A 97 -4.76 -6.28 18.52
N ASN A 98 -3.83 -6.38 19.47
CA ASN A 98 -4.13 -6.27 20.89
C ASN A 98 -4.64 -4.88 21.28
N ALA A 99 -4.20 -3.83 20.59
CA ALA A 99 -4.63 -2.47 20.87
C ALA A 99 -5.99 -2.10 20.27
N PHE A 100 -6.33 -2.65 19.09
CA PHE A 100 -7.47 -2.19 18.31
C PHE A 100 -8.47 -3.29 17.91
N HIS A 101 -8.10 -4.57 18.03
CA HIS A 101 -8.87 -5.73 17.57
C HIS A 101 -9.28 -5.63 16.08
N ALA A 102 -8.43 -4.99 15.28
CA ALA A 102 -8.63 -4.84 13.85
C ALA A 102 -8.39 -6.16 13.11
N SER A 103 -9.17 -6.45 12.07
CA SER A 103 -8.99 -7.65 11.25
C SER A 103 -7.59 -7.68 10.61
N VAL A 104 -6.99 -8.87 10.54
CA VAL A 104 -5.68 -9.10 9.90
C VAL A 104 -5.89 -9.88 8.63
N TYR A 105 -5.30 -9.40 7.53
CA TYR A 105 -5.42 -10.03 6.20
C TYR A 105 -4.05 -10.31 5.59
N ILE A 106 -3.94 -11.46 4.92
CA ILE A 106 -2.72 -11.90 4.22
C ILE A 106 -3.10 -12.70 2.96
N GLY A 107 -2.21 -12.75 1.97
CA GLY A 107 -2.40 -13.62 0.80
C GLY A 107 -2.51 -15.10 1.19
N PHE A 108 -3.43 -15.84 0.55
CA PHE A 108 -3.74 -17.25 0.89
C PHE A 108 -2.49 -18.13 0.97
N ASP A 109 -1.59 -18.04 -0.03
CA ASP A 109 -0.40 -18.88 -0.11
C ASP A 109 0.77 -18.44 0.82
N ASP A 110 0.54 -17.41 1.66
CA ASP A 110 1.50 -16.94 2.67
C ASP A 110 0.98 -17.09 4.11
N ALA A 111 -0.22 -17.63 4.29
CA ALA A 111 -0.87 -17.77 5.58
C ALA A 111 -0.05 -18.62 6.59
N ASP A 112 0.63 -19.64 6.12
CA ASP A 112 1.47 -20.53 6.93
C ASP A 112 2.67 -19.79 7.56
N LYS A 113 3.20 -18.76 6.89
CA LYS A 113 4.35 -17.99 7.36
C LYS A 113 4.08 -17.25 8.66
N LEU A 114 2.81 -16.92 8.96
CA LEU A 114 2.47 -16.25 10.21
C LEU A 114 2.72 -17.12 11.44
N ASN A 115 2.73 -18.46 11.25
CA ASN A 115 2.89 -19.43 12.33
C ASN A 115 4.18 -20.26 12.21
N ASP A 116 5.05 -19.97 11.25
CA ASP A 116 6.29 -20.71 10.99
C ASP A 116 7.48 -19.77 10.86
N SER A 117 8.38 -19.79 11.85
CA SER A 117 9.55 -18.93 11.93
C SER A 117 10.62 -19.24 10.88
N TYR A 118 10.65 -20.45 10.35
CA TYR A 118 11.50 -20.81 9.21
C TYR A 118 10.91 -20.25 7.90
N ALA A 119 9.62 -20.47 7.69
CA ALA A 119 8.93 -20.01 6.47
C ALA A 119 8.88 -18.48 6.35
N ASN A 120 8.80 -17.76 7.47
CA ASN A 120 8.84 -16.29 7.49
C ASN A 120 10.25 -15.69 7.60
N CYS A 121 11.27 -16.54 7.53
CA CYS A 121 12.70 -16.16 7.56
C CYS A 121 13.18 -15.52 8.88
N SER A 122 12.39 -15.50 9.97
CA SER A 122 12.86 -14.92 11.24
C SER A 122 14.00 -15.69 11.88
N GLU A 123 14.05 -17.01 11.71
CA GLU A 123 15.16 -17.83 12.21
C GLU A 123 16.51 -17.46 11.55
N MET A 124 16.49 -17.03 10.27
CA MET A 124 17.68 -16.57 9.58
C MET A 124 18.21 -15.24 10.16
N LEU A 125 17.35 -14.50 10.83
CA LEU A 125 17.68 -13.24 11.53
C LEU A 125 18.02 -13.46 13.01
N GLY A 126 18.04 -14.71 13.47
CA GLY A 126 18.27 -15.06 14.88
C GLY A 126 17.09 -14.76 15.80
N GLU A 127 15.89 -14.64 15.25
CA GLU A 127 14.66 -14.34 15.95
C GLU A 127 13.63 -15.46 15.76
N ARG A 128 12.56 -15.41 16.54
CA ARG A 128 11.37 -16.22 16.32
C ARG A 128 10.14 -15.33 16.32
N VAL A 129 9.72 -14.91 15.15
CA VAL A 129 8.51 -14.09 14.96
C VAL A 129 7.35 -15.01 14.61
N LEU A 130 6.30 -14.99 15.43
CA LEU A 130 5.03 -15.69 15.19
C LEU A 130 3.89 -14.73 15.46
N VAL A 131 2.88 -14.72 14.61
CA VAL A 131 1.66 -13.93 14.77
C VAL A 131 0.63 -14.77 15.51
N LYS A 132 0.08 -14.24 16.60
CA LYS A 132 -0.95 -14.90 17.44
C LYS A 132 -2.35 -14.35 17.13
N ALA A 133 -2.45 -13.17 16.54
CA ALA A 133 -3.70 -12.59 16.11
C ALA A 133 -4.40 -13.53 15.11
N PRO A 134 -5.74 -13.69 15.18
CA PRO A 134 -6.48 -14.36 14.14
C PRO A 134 -6.36 -13.57 12.83
N PHE A 135 -6.35 -14.28 11.71
CA PHE A 135 -6.24 -13.67 10.39
C PHE A 135 -7.16 -14.33 9.38
N GLU A 136 -7.43 -13.60 8.32
CA GLU A 136 -8.19 -14.06 7.16
C GLU A 136 -7.28 -14.02 5.93
N THR A 137 -7.56 -14.90 4.96
CA THR A 137 -6.77 -14.99 3.73
C THR A 137 -7.47 -14.30 2.58
N LEU A 138 -6.67 -13.72 1.68
CA LEU A 138 -7.13 -13.00 0.50
C LEU A 138 -6.69 -13.71 -0.79
N SER A 139 -7.55 -13.63 -1.80
CA SER A 139 -7.33 -14.16 -3.15
C SER A 139 -7.24 -13.04 -4.19
N ASP A 140 -6.77 -13.39 -5.40
CA ASP A 140 -6.65 -12.44 -6.51
C ASP A 140 -7.97 -11.79 -6.90
N GLY A 141 -7.98 -10.48 -7.03
CA GLY A 141 -9.14 -9.71 -7.46
C GLY A 141 -10.15 -9.39 -6.35
N GLU A 142 -9.95 -9.86 -5.13
CA GLU A 142 -10.82 -9.49 -4.00
C GLU A 142 -10.79 -7.97 -3.76
N ILE A 143 -11.93 -7.45 -3.27
CA ILE A 143 -12.12 -6.04 -2.98
C ILE A 143 -12.43 -5.88 -1.49
N LEU A 144 -11.66 -5.04 -0.82
CA LEU A 144 -11.85 -4.70 0.57
C LEU A 144 -12.47 -3.29 0.69
N SER A 145 -13.67 -3.21 1.24
CA SER A 145 -14.41 -1.93 1.50
C SER A 145 -14.14 -1.45 2.93
N LEU A 146 -12.90 -1.08 3.21
CA LEU A 146 -12.41 -0.68 4.54
C LEU A 146 -12.25 0.84 4.71
N LEU A 147 -12.10 1.54 3.60
CA LEU A 147 -11.97 3.00 3.49
C LEU A 147 -13.08 3.53 2.59
N GLU A 148 -13.12 4.85 2.36
CA GLU A 148 -14.04 5.43 1.35
C GLU A 148 -13.75 4.95 -0.07
N GLU A 149 -12.53 4.53 -0.31
CA GLU A 149 -12.07 3.94 -1.56
C GLU A 149 -11.87 2.43 -1.40
N GLU A 150 -12.23 1.68 -2.43
CA GLU A 150 -12.02 0.24 -2.46
C GLU A 150 -10.53 -0.11 -2.60
N ILE A 151 -10.11 -1.13 -1.86
CA ILE A 151 -8.76 -1.68 -1.94
C ILE A 151 -8.81 -2.99 -2.70
N LYS A 152 -8.28 -3.02 -3.92
CA LYS A 152 -8.20 -4.22 -4.73
C LYS A 152 -6.95 -5.03 -4.43
N VAL A 153 -7.13 -6.33 -4.21
CA VAL A 153 -6.05 -7.30 -4.05
C VAL A 153 -5.55 -7.77 -5.41
N ILE A 154 -4.25 -7.74 -5.63
CA ILE A 154 -3.58 -8.26 -6.83
C ILE A 154 -2.52 -9.25 -6.38
N THR A 155 -2.70 -10.55 -6.66
CA THR A 155 -1.67 -11.55 -6.34
C THR A 155 -0.49 -11.43 -7.30
N VAL A 156 0.71 -11.43 -6.74
CA VAL A 156 1.99 -11.29 -7.46
C VAL A 156 3.01 -12.31 -6.95
N PRO A 157 2.73 -13.63 -7.08
CA PRO A 157 3.65 -14.65 -6.62
C PRO A 157 5.01 -14.50 -7.30
N PHE A 158 6.04 -14.25 -6.50
CA PHE A 158 7.43 -14.07 -6.94
C PHE A 158 8.38 -14.09 -5.75
N HIS A 159 8.41 -13.00 -4.95
CA HIS A 159 9.25 -12.87 -3.75
C HIS A 159 8.87 -13.92 -2.70
N THR A 160 7.56 -14.12 -2.51
CA THR A 160 6.98 -15.29 -1.84
C THR A 160 5.89 -15.91 -2.72
N SER A 161 5.41 -17.11 -2.35
CA SER A 161 4.30 -17.78 -3.04
C SER A 161 3.00 -17.00 -2.95
N GLY A 162 2.74 -16.34 -1.82
CA GLY A 162 1.51 -15.61 -1.51
C GLY A 162 1.65 -14.08 -1.51
N SER A 163 2.72 -13.53 -2.10
CA SER A 163 2.86 -12.07 -2.24
C SER A 163 1.65 -11.46 -2.94
N ILE A 164 1.11 -10.39 -2.34
CA ILE A 164 0.01 -9.61 -2.89
C ILE A 164 0.35 -8.11 -2.89
N CYS A 165 -0.26 -7.38 -3.80
CA CYS A 165 -0.27 -5.92 -3.80
C CYS A 165 -1.67 -5.41 -3.44
N PHE A 166 -1.73 -4.23 -2.80
CA PHE A 166 -2.97 -3.52 -2.51
C PHE A 166 -3.06 -2.29 -3.39
N TYR A 167 -4.10 -2.24 -4.25
CA TYR A 167 -4.29 -1.16 -5.22
C TYR A 167 -5.52 -0.33 -4.89
N LEU A 168 -5.34 0.98 -4.72
CA LEU A 168 -6.37 1.99 -4.54
C LEU A 168 -6.49 2.78 -5.86
N LYS A 169 -7.53 2.47 -6.63
CA LYS A 169 -7.66 2.91 -8.02
C LYS A 169 -7.89 4.41 -8.15
N GLU A 170 -8.81 4.97 -7.35
CA GLU A 170 -9.21 6.38 -7.43
C GLU A 170 -8.06 7.31 -7.02
N SER A 171 -7.24 6.86 -6.07
CA SER A 171 -6.05 7.59 -5.59
C SER A 171 -4.79 7.27 -6.39
N SER A 172 -4.86 6.34 -7.35
CA SER A 172 -3.70 5.83 -8.12
C SER A 172 -2.52 5.42 -7.23
N VAL A 173 -2.79 4.61 -6.20
CA VAL A 173 -1.79 4.16 -5.21
C VAL A 173 -1.69 2.65 -5.19
N LEU A 174 -0.46 2.13 -5.19
CA LEU A 174 -0.15 0.71 -5.13
C LEU A 174 0.88 0.43 -4.04
N PHE A 175 0.54 -0.46 -3.11
CA PHE A 175 1.48 -1.01 -2.13
C PHE A 175 1.97 -2.35 -2.64
N THR A 176 3.27 -2.48 -2.87
CA THR A 176 3.87 -3.61 -3.60
C THR A 176 4.59 -4.61 -2.70
N GLY A 177 4.75 -4.31 -1.40
CA GLY A 177 5.67 -5.09 -0.58
C GLY A 177 7.01 -5.22 -1.29
N ASP A 178 7.54 -6.43 -1.34
CA ASP A 178 8.82 -6.74 -1.97
C ASP A 178 8.71 -7.21 -3.42
N PHE A 179 7.56 -7.00 -4.06
CA PHE A 179 7.44 -7.34 -5.49
C PHE A 179 8.18 -6.33 -6.38
N ILE A 180 7.93 -5.03 -6.21
CA ILE A 180 8.66 -3.94 -6.86
C ILE A 180 9.20 -3.01 -5.78
N LEU A 181 10.50 -2.77 -5.83
CA LEU A 181 11.22 -1.81 -5.00
C LEU A 181 11.75 -0.66 -5.89
N PRO A 182 12.09 0.50 -5.32
CA PRO A 182 12.70 1.59 -6.08
C PRO A 182 13.95 1.10 -6.82
N HIS A 183 13.90 1.15 -8.16
CA HIS A 183 14.96 0.72 -9.07
C HIS A 183 15.36 -0.76 -8.99
N GLY A 184 14.51 -1.60 -8.39
CA GLY A 184 14.78 -3.01 -8.18
C GLY A 184 13.52 -3.83 -7.95
N ILE A 185 13.72 -5.05 -7.51
CA ILE A 185 12.70 -6.01 -7.09
C ILE A 185 13.17 -6.72 -5.82
N GLY A 186 12.25 -7.31 -5.07
CA GLY A 186 12.61 -8.18 -3.96
C GLY A 186 13.43 -9.39 -4.43
N ARG A 187 14.22 -9.97 -3.54
CA ARG A 187 14.97 -11.19 -3.83
C ARG A 187 14.04 -12.38 -4.06
N SER A 188 14.50 -13.35 -4.82
CA SER A 188 13.70 -14.51 -5.22
C SER A 188 14.39 -15.85 -4.94
N ASP A 189 15.29 -15.87 -3.96
CA ASP A 189 16.07 -17.02 -3.53
C ASP A 189 15.76 -17.49 -2.10
N LEU A 190 14.73 -16.88 -1.45
CA LEU A 190 14.25 -17.26 -0.14
C LEU A 190 13.25 -18.42 -0.21
N PRO A 191 12.98 -19.10 0.92
CA PRO A 191 11.94 -20.14 0.99
C PRO A 191 10.61 -19.63 0.43
N SER A 192 9.90 -20.46 -0.32
CA SER A 192 8.63 -20.20 -1.01
C SER A 192 8.70 -19.24 -2.22
N ALA A 193 9.83 -18.63 -2.56
CA ALA A 193 9.93 -17.79 -3.75
C ALA A 193 9.53 -18.54 -5.03
N LYS A 194 8.95 -17.79 -6.00
CA LYS A 194 8.47 -18.30 -7.29
C LYS A 194 9.05 -17.49 -8.46
N PRO A 195 10.38 -17.58 -8.72
CA PRO A 195 11.04 -16.77 -9.76
C PRO A 195 10.40 -16.91 -11.14
N HIS A 196 9.90 -18.11 -11.48
CA HIS A 196 9.27 -18.41 -12.76
C HIS A 196 7.91 -17.67 -12.96
N MET A 197 7.30 -17.17 -11.89
CA MET A 197 6.03 -16.41 -11.94
C MET A 197 6.25 -14.91 -12.17
N PHE A 198 7.49 -14.43 -12.18
CA PHE A 198 7.81 -13.00 -12.24
C PHE A 198 7.10 -12.29 -13.41
N HIS A 199 7.22 -12.79 -14.62
CA HIS A 199 6.66 -12.13 -15.81
C HIS A 199 5.12 -12.08 -15.79
N SER A 200 4.48 -13.15 -15.34
CA SER A 200 3.00 -13.16 -15.22
C SER A 200 2.51 -12.19 -14.15
N SER A 201 3.20 -12.12 -13.01
CA SER A 201 2.90 -11.17 -11.94
C SER A 201 3.17 -9.73 -12.37
N MET A 202 4.30 -9.48 -13.03
CA MET A 202 4.66 -8.15 -13.55
C MET A 202 3.65 -7.64 -14.57
N SER A 203 3.15 -8.50 -15.45
CA SER A 203 2.14 -8.13 -16.45
C SER A 203 0.88 -7.54 -15.83
N LYS A 204 0.45 -8.02 -14.66
CA LYS A 204 -0.70 -7.46 -13.93
C LYS A 204 -0.44 -6.02 -13.47
N ILE A 205 0.77 -5.75 -12.99
CA ILE A 205 1.15 -4.41 -12.52
C ILE A 205 1.37 -3.46 -13.69
N LEU A 206 1.97 -3.95 -14.78
CA LEU A 206 2.17 -3.16 -15.98
C LEU A 206 0.86 -2.78 -16.70
N ALA A 207 -0.24 -3.41 -16.39
CA ALA A 207 -1.57 -3.02 -16.88
C ALA A 207 -2.16 -1.80 -16.14
N LEU A 208 -1.57 -1.36 -15.02
CA LEU A 208 -2.01 -0.20 -14.26
C LEU A 208 -1.56 1.12 -14.94
N PRO A 209 -2.23 2.23 -14.63
CA PRO A 209 -1.86 3.56 -15.14
C PRO A 209 -0.42 3.95 -14.78
N ASN A 210 0.26 4.68 -15.66
CA ASN A 210 1.65 5.07 -15.47
C ASN A 210 1.87 6.00 -14.28
N ASP A 211 0.90 6.82 -13.94
CA ASP A 211 0.90 7.75 -12.80
C ASP A 211 0.68 7.05 -11.45
N THR A 212 0.45 5.73 -11.45
CA THR A 212 0.30 4.95 -10.22
C THR A 212 1.52 5.12 -9.33
N LYS A 213 1.28 5.65 -8.13
CA LYS A 213 2.31 5.83 -7.10
C LYS A 213 2.60 4.52 -6.40
N ILE A 214 3.87 4.13 -6.36
CA ILE A 214 4.33 2.86 -5.78
C ILE A 214 4.91 3.10 -4.39
N TYR A 215 4.46 2.30 -3.44
CA TYR A 215 4.98 2.19 -2.08
C TYR A 215 5.48 0.77 -1.86
N GLY A 216 6.81 0.59 -1.94
CA GLY A 216 7.47 -0.70 -1.75
C GLY A 216 7.74 -1.02 -0.29
N GLY A 217 8.03 -2.28 0.01
CA GLY A 217 8.42 -2.73 1.35
C GLY A 217 9.71 -2.07 1.84
N HIS A 218 10.61 -1.72 0.94
CA HIS A 218 11.86 -1.05 1.28
C HIS A 218 12.13 0.16 0.37
N GLY A 219 12.88 1.14 0.91
CA GLY A 219 13.27 2.33 0.17
C GLY A 219 12.18 3.40 0.09
N LYS A 220 12.36 4.39 -0.79
CA LYS A 220 11.43 5.51 -0.96
C LYS A 220 10.29 5.16 -1.91
N SER A 221 9.18 5.93 -1.86
CA SER A 221 8.11 5.79 -2.85
C SER A 221 8.58 6.18 -4.25
N SER A 222 7.97 5.56 -5.28
CA SER A 222 8.25 5.80 -6.69
C SER A 222 6.93 5.95 -7.47
N THR A 223 6.99 5.93 -8.80
CA THR A 223 5.83 5.83 -9.69
C THR A 223 6.06 4.74 -10.72
N LEU A 224 4.98 4.15 -11.23
CA LEU A 224 5.11 3.12 -12.27
C LEU A 224 5.81 3.66 -13.53
N GLU A 225 5.57 4.93 -13.89
CA GLU A 225 6.26 5.60 -14.99
C GLU A 225 7.77 5.66 -14.77
N LEU A 226 8.20 6.06 -13.57
CA LEU A 226 9.63 6.12 -13.24
C LEU A 226 10.26 4.74 -13.27
N GLU A 227 9.62 3.74 -12.63
CA GLU A 227 10.14 2.37 -12.62
C GLU A 227 10.23 1.77 -14.02
N ARG A 228 9.26 1.97 -14.91
CA ARG A 228 9.36 1.58 -16.32
C ARG A 228 10.57 2.16 -17.02
N ARG A 229 10.99 3.38 -16.65
CA ARG A 229 12.12 4.07 -17.28
C ARG A 229 13.48 3.62 -16.74
N VAL A 230 13.57 3.41 -15.42
CA VAL A 230 14.88 3.23 -14.75
C VAL A 230 15.10 1.85 -14.14
N ASN A 231 14.02 1.13 -13.81
CA ASN A 231 14.13 -0.18 -13.18
C ASN A 231 14.40 -1.26 -14.27
N PRO A 232 15.54 -1.97 -14.21
CA PRO A 232 15.90 -2.94 -15.26
C PRO A 232 14.95 -4.14 -15.34
N PHE A 233 14.16 -4.39 -14.30
CA PHE A 233 13.21 -5.50 -14.22
C PHE A 233 11.79 -5.13 -14.67
N VAL A 234 11.44 -3.85 -14.69
CA VAL A 234 10.11 -3.32 -15.03
C VAL A 234 10.12 -2.88 -16.51
N LYS A 235 9.95 -3.86 -17.43
CA LYS A 235 9.99 -3.60 -18.88
C LYS A 235 8.89 -4.40 -19.60
#